data_055355b1380e608af4f9784570babe4a
#
_entry.id   055355b1380e608af4f9784570babe4a
#
_cell.length_a   1.000
_cell.length_b   1.000
_cell.length_c   1.000
_cell.angle_alpha   90.00
_cell.angle_beta   90.00
_cell.angle_gamma   90.00
#
_symmetry.space_group_name_H-M   'P 1'
#
loop_
_entity.id
_entity.type
_entity.pdbx_description
1 polymer ?
#
loop_
_entity_poly.entity_id
_entity_poly.type
_entity_poly.pdbx_seq_one_letter_code
_entity_poly.pdbx_strand_id
1 'polypeptide(L)'
;AGEGVDAIFADPARRTGASRGSARITNPEQWSPPLSAVLGWVRTIERVGVKVAPGVAYDFIPADWHAQWVSVGGDLVEASLWSPALAPEGRGRSCLLLDEAGAAHALSSPEGMAANTPAESVEVAPLGAIVAEADPAVIRSGLLGVLARQCGAGIVSEKIAYLTGDDLPPSPFYDRFEILEVTNLRAKAIAAALKSRDAGSVEIKKRGADINPDDLRKALKLRGGSAQLTVIATRL
;
A
#
# COMPACT_ATOMS: atom_id res chain seq x y z
N ALA A 1 32.55 20.69 -27.24
CA ALA A 1 31.27 19.99 -27.39
C ALA A 1 31.01 19.34 -26.03
N GLY A 2 30.14 19.88 -25.21
CA GLY A 2 29.69 19.22 -24.00
C GLY A 2 28.79 18.05 -24.40
N GLU A 3 29.06 16.87 -23.88
CA GLU A 3 28.13 15.75 -24.01
C GLU A 3 26.82 16.17 -23.36
N GLY A 4 25.73 16.24 -24.13
CA GLY A 4 24.41 16.60 -23.62
C GLY A 4 23.89 15.50 -22.68
N VAL A 5 23.28 15.91 -21.58
CA VAL A 5 22.55 14.98 -20.69
C VAL A 5 21.16 14.74 -21.31
N ASP A 6 20.83 13.49 -21.63
CA ASP A 6 19.56 13.13 -22.27
C ASP A 6 18.45 12.79 -21.28
N ALA A 7 18.80 12.41 -20.05
CA ALA A 7 17.88 12.07 -18.97
C ALA A 7 18.46 12.37 -17.61
N ILE A 8 17.59 12.63 -16.63
CA ILE A 8 17.96 12.83 -15.22
C ILE A 8 17.14 11.89 -14.35
N PHE A 9 17.78 11.24 -13.39
CA PHE A 9 17.11 10.59 -12.27
C PHE A 9 17.56 11.23 -10.96
N ALA A 10 16.62 11.67 -10.13
CA ALA A 10 16.87 12.32 -8.86
C ALA A 10 16.36 11.50 -7.68
N ASP A 11 17.13 11.48 -6.58
CA ASP A 11 16.71 10.97 -5.27
C ASP A 11 16.94 12.06 -4.21
N PRO A 12 15.99 13.01 -4.07
CA PRO A 12 16.14 14.15 -3.15
C PRO A 12 16.27 13.69 -1.71
N ALA A 13 17.22 14.29 -0.98
CA ALA A 13 17.41 14.00 0.43
C ALA A 13 16.22 14.45 1.28
N ARG A 14 15.68 13.55 2.10
CA ARG A 14 14.45 13.72 2.89
C ARG A 14 14.70 13.72 4.41
N ARG A 15 15.94 13.98 4.84
CA ARG A 15 16.32 13.98 6.26
C ARG A 15 17.09 15.25 6.60
N THR A 16 16.91 15.76 7.80
CA THR A 16 17.57 16.97 8.30
C THR A 16 19.05 16.81 8.65
N GLY A 17 19.62 15.59 8.54
CA GLY A 17 21.02 15.31 8.86
C GLY A 17 21.43 13.89 8.53
N ALA A 18 22.74 13.65 8.50
CA ALA A 18 23.35 12.35 8.18
C ALA A 18 23.29 11.32 9.32
N SER A 19 22.81 11.67 10.51
CA SER A 19 22.78 10.78 11.67
C SER A 19 21.60 9.80 11.63
N ARG A 20 21.83 8.56 12.09
CA ARG A 20 20.76 7.60 12.34
C ARG A 20 19.78 8.21 13.37
N GLY A 21 18.50 8.35 12.99
CA GLY A 21 17.46 8.94 13.86
C GLY A 21 17.03 10.35 13.50
N SER A 22 17.63 10.99 12.46
CA SER A 22 17.13 12.29 11.97
C SER A 22 15.69 12.19 11.49
N ALA A 23 14.86 13.21 11.82
CA ALA A 23 13.46 13.26 11.45
C ALA A 23 13.28 13.23 9.93
N ARG A 24 12.27 12.50 9.44
CA ARG A 24 11.88 12.52 8.03
C ARG A 24 11.16 13.83 7.72
N ILE A 25 11.59 14.49 6.67
CA ILE A 25 10.93 15.69 6.12
C ILE A 25 9.72 15.21 5.31
N THR A 26 8.53 15.54 5.76
CA THR A 26 7.26 15.13 5.10
C THR A 26 6.86 16.05 3.95
N ASN A 27 7.18 17.36 4.07
CA ASN A 27 6.89 18.33 3.01
C ASN A 27 7.94 18.23 1.89
N PRO A 28 7.54 17.85 0.64
CA PRO A 28 8.47 17.68 -0.48
C PRO A 28 9.20 18.98 -0.88
N GLU A 29 8.65 20.15 -0.55
CA GLU A 29 9.30 21.43 -0.83
C GLU A 29 10.45 21.77 0.12
N GLN A 30 10.61 20.98 1.17
CA GLN A 30 11.74 21.06 2.11
C GLN A 30 12.81 19.98 1.85
N TRP A 31 12.65 19.17 0.82
CA TRP A 31 13.67 18.20 0.42
C TRP A 31 14.88 18.91 -0.20
N SER A 32 15.99 18.19 -0.38
CA SER A 32 17.19 18.76 -1.02
C SER A 32 17.60 17.90 -2.24
N PRO A 33 17.37 18.41 -3.47
CA PRO A 33 16.65 19.65 -3.82
C PRO A 33 15.14 19.53 -3.56
N PRO A 34 14.39 20.67 -3.49
CA PRO A 34 12.92 20.68 -3.42
C PRO A 34 12.30 19.93 -4.60
N LEU A 35 11.17 19.25 -4.35
CA LEU A 35 10.51 18.46 -5.40
C LEU A 35 10.11 19.34 -6.60
N SER A 36 9.58 20.54 -6.36
CA SER A 36 9.21 21.48 -7.44
C SER A 36 10.39 21.85 -8.33
N ALA A 37 11.60 21.99 -7.77
CA ALA A 37 12.80 22.25 -8.54
C ALA A 37 13.17 21.07 -9.45
N VAL A 38 13.09 19.83 -8.91
CA VAL A 38 13.35 18.60 -9.70
C VAL A 38 12.35 18.45 -10.83
N LEU A 39 11.06 18.60 -10.53
CA LEU A 39 10.00 18.52 -11.54
C LEU A 39 10.15 19.62 -12.62
N GLY A 40 10.67 20.78 -12.22
CA GLY A 40 10.94 21.91 -13.14
C GLY A 40 12.03 21.62 -14.17
N TRP A 41 12.91 20.64 -13.96
CA TRP A 41 13.98 20.29 -14.92
C TRP A 41 13.43 19.76 -16.25
N VAL A 42 12.19 19.27 -16.27
CA VAL A 42 11.52 18.80 -17.52
C VAL A 42 11.45 19.88 -18.59
N ARG A 43 11.56 21.17 -18.22
CA ARG A 43 11.60 22.31 -19.17
C ARG A 43 12.91 22.35 -19.98
N THR A 44 13.96 21.69 -19.48
CA THR A 44 15.28 21.66 -20.15
C THR A 44 15.62 20.26 -20.65
N ILE A 45 15.22 19.24 -19.92
CA ILE A 45 15.47 17.84 -20.26
C ILE A 45 14.13 17.10 -20.12
N GLU A 46 13.60 16.60 -21.22
CA GLU A 46 12.27 15.97 -21.25
C GLU A 46 12.17 14.70 -20.40
N ARG A 47 13.30 13.98 -20.25
CA ARG A 47 13.38 12.71 -19.54
C ARG A 47 13.82 12.90 -18.11
N VAL A 48 12.86 13.08 -17.22
CA VAL A 48 13.08 13.26 -15.77
C VAL A 48 12.38 12.15 -15.00
N GLY A 49 13.15 11.39 -14.21
CA GLY A 49 12.67 10.46 -13.19
C GLY A 49 13.02 10.98 -11.80
N VAL A 50 12.14 10.80 -10.82
CA VAL A 50 12.43 11.18 -9.44
C VAL A 50 11.86 10.18 -8.45
N LYS A 51 12.71 9.72 -7.53
CA LYS A 51 12.31 8.92 -6.39
C LYS A 51 11.70 9.80 -5.32
N VAL A 52 10.53 9.43 -4.84
CA VAL A 52 9.78 10.18 -3.83
C VAL A 52 9.44 9.31 -2.63
N ALA A 53 8.96 9.94 -1.55
CA ALA A 53 8.39 9.19 -0.44
C ALA A 53 7.14 8.44 -0.90
N PRO A 54 6.93 7.16 -0.52
CA PRO A 54 5.69 6.45 -0.84
C PRO A 54 4.41 7.12 -0.30
N GLY A 55 4.55 8.01 0.69
CA GLY A 55 3.46 8.80 1.24
C GLY A 55 3.31 10.19 0.63
N VAL A 56 3.90 10.46 -0.54
CA VAL A 56 3.72 11.73 -1.24
C VAL A 56 2.23 11.97 -1.53
N ALA A 57 1.75 13.18 -1.25
CA ALA A 57 0.37 13.53 -1.59
C ALA A 57 0.24 13.72 -3.10
N TYR A 58 -0.88 13.30 -3.66
CA TYR A 58 -1.11 13.34 -5.11
C TYR A 58 -1.04 14.75 -5.68
N ASP A 59 -1.38 15.77 -4.90
CA ASP A 59 -1.31 17.18 -5.32
C ASP A 59 0.10 17.64 -5.70
N PHE A 60 1.14 16.94 -5.25
CA PHE A 60 2.52 17.19 -5.66
C PHE A 60 2.92 16.50 -6.96
N ILE A 61 2.07 15.63 -7.50
CA ILE A 61 2.34 14.88 -8.72
C ILE A 61 1.80 15.67 -9.92
N PRO A 62 2.60 15.95 -10.95
CA PRO A 62 2.06 16.58 -12.15
C PRO A 62 1.01 15.70 -12.83
N ALA A 63 -0.07 16.31 -13.32
CA ALA A 63 -1.23 15.59 -13.85
C ALA A 63 -0.91 14.72 -15.09
N ASP A 64 0.08 15.13 -15.85
CA ASP A 64 0.54 14.47 -17.09
C ASP A 64 1.68 13.48 -16.90
N TRP A 65 2.21 13.33 -15.68
CA TRP A 65 3.25 12.36 -15.35
C TRP A 65 2.68 10.98 -15.05
N HIS A 66 3.57 10.00 -14.93
CA HIS A 66 3.25 8.69 -14.37
C HIS A 66 3.86 8.55 -12.99
N ALA A 67 3.09 8.03 -12.02
CA ALA A 67 3.57 7.75 -10.68
C ALA A 67 3.46 6.26 -10.39
N GLN A 68 4.55 5.64 -9.95
CA GLN A 68 4.62 4.21 -9.67
C GLN A 68 5.02 3.95 -8.22
N TRP A 69 4.28 3.09 -7.53
CA TRP A 69 4.60 2.57 -6.20
C TRP A 69 5.10 1.14 -6.30
N VAL A 70 6.20 0.85 -5.60
CA VAL A 70 6.84 -0.47 -5.67
C VAL A 70 6.82 -1.13 -4.30
N SER A 71 6.38 -2.39 -4.24
CA SER A 71 6.55 -3.26 -3.07
C SER A 71 7.39 -4.49 -3.44
N VAL A 72 8.11 -5.01 -2.45
CA VAL A 72 8.93 -6.21 -2.57
C VAL A 72 8.61 -7.12 -1.40
N GLY A 73 8.11 -8.33 -1.67
CA GLY A 73 7.71 -9.26 -0.63
C GLY A 73 6.67 -8.70 0.35
N GLY A 74 5.74 -7.84 -0.13
CA GLY A 74 4.73 -7.18 0.70
C GLY A 74 5.18 -5.90 1.40
N ASP A 75 6.47 -5.53 1.31
CA ASP A 75 6.99 -4.30 1.89
C ASP A 75 7.03 -3.18 0.84
N LEU A 76 6.39 -2.05 1.16
CA LEU A 76 6.41 -0.86 0.32
C LEU A 76 7.78 -0.17 0.39
N VAL A 77 8.55 -0.22 -0.68
CA VAL A 77 9.95 0.23 -0.71
C VAL A 77 10.10 1.64 -1.22
N GLU A 78 9.38 2.02 -2.29
CA GLU A 78 9.53 3.35 -2.89
C GLU A 78 8.29 3.79 -3.69
N ALA A 79 8.29 5.06 -4.08
CA ALA A 79 7.50 5.58 -5.16
C ALA A 79 8.40 6.39 -6.10
N SER A 80 8.09 6.38 -7.39
CA SER A 80 8.83 7.11 -8.42
C SER A 80 7.87 7.87 -9.32
N LEU A 81 8.28 9.06 -9.73
CA LEU A 81 7.55 9.87 -10.71
C LEU A 81 8.34 9.91 -12.00
N TRP A 82 7.67 9.72 -13.11
CA TRP A 82 8.23 9.64 -14.45
C TRP A 82 7.60 10.71 -15.35
N SER A 83 8.43 11.54 -15.96
CA SER A 83 7.94 12.50 -16.96
C SER A 83 7.33 11.77 -18.17
N PRO A 84 6.47 12.41 -18.97
CA PRO A 84 5.82 11.79 -20.11
C PRO A 84 6.79 11.10 -21.07
N ALA A 85 7.99 11.64 -21.27
CA ALA A 85 9.01 11.07 -22.13
C ALA A 85 9.68 9.79 -21.56
N LEU A 86 9.46 9.47 -20.27
CA LEU A 86 9.92 8.24 -19.60
C LEU A 86 8.79 7.27 -19.26
N ALA A 87 7.55 7.61 -19.55
CA ALA A 87 6.37 6.83 -19.23
C ALA A 87 5.66 6.34 -20.50
N PRO A 88 6.13 5.26 -21.16
CA PRO A 88 5.50 4.73 -22.36
C PRO A 88 4.08 4.23 -22.12
N GLU A 89 3.73 3.88 -20.88
CA GLU A 89 2.38 3.53 -20.42
C GLU A 89 1.43 4.75 -20.34
N GLY A 90 1.96 5.94 -20.52
CA GLY A 90 1.22 7.18 -20.45
C GLY A 90 1.07 7.71 -19.01
N ARG A 91 0.33 8.84 -18.89
CA ARG A 91 0.05 9.45 -17.61
C ARG A 91 -0.82 8.56 -16.73
N GLY A 92 -0.69 8.69 -15.42
CA GLY A 92 -1.50 7.94 -14.46
C GLY A 92 -0.72 7.43 -13.28
N ARG A 93 -1.22 6.35 -12.71
CA ARG A 93 -0.59 5.68 -11.56
C ARG A 93 -0.54 4.18 -11.78
N SER A 94 0.51 3.57 -11.25
CA SER A 94 0.62 2.11 -11.16
C SER A 94 1.21 1.68 -9.81
N CYS A 95 0.97 0.42 -9.46
CA CYS A 95 1.79 -0.27 -8.48
C CYS A 95 2.47 -1.47 -9.15
N LEU A 96 3.70 -1.72 -8.73
CA LEU A 96 4.52 -2.85 -9.15
C LEU A 96 4.87 -3.66 -7.90
N LEU A 97 4.48 -4.92 -7.89
CA LEU A 97 4.77 -5.85 -6.83
C LEU A 97 5.81 -6.87 -7.31
N LEU A 98 6.89 -7.00 -6.59
CA LEU A 98 7.88 -8.05 -6.78
C LEU A 98 7.68 -9.09 -5.68
N ASP A 99 7.29 -10.29 -6.04
CA ASP A 99 7.12 -11.37 -5.09
C ASP A 99 8.46 -11.98 -4.65
N GLU A 100 8.42 -12.89 -3.68
CA GLU A 100 9.62 -13.57 -3.16
C GLU A 100 10.34 -14.42 -4.22
N ALA A 101 9.65 -14.85 -5.26
CA ALA A 101 10.23 -15.58 -6.38
C ALA A 101 10.83 -14.65 -7.45
N GLY A 102 10.67 -13.34 -7.30
CA GLY A 102 11.14 -12.32 -8.24
C GLY A 102 10.20 -12.09 -9.43
N ALA A 103 8.98 -12.65 -9.42
CA ALA A 103 7.98 -12.33 -10.43
C ALA A 103 7.41 -10.92 -10.20
N ALA A 104 7.13 -10.22 -11.30
CA ALA A 104 6.61 -8.86 -11.30
C ALA A 104 5.13 -8.84 -11.64
N HIS A 105 4.33 -8.16 -10.82
CA HIS A 105 2.89 -7.99 -11.01
C HIS A 105 2.56 -6.50 -11.01
N ALA A 106 1.86 -6.02 -12.02
CA ALA A 106 1.51 -4.61 -12.16
C ALA A 106 -0.01 -4.41 -12.18
N LEU A 107 -0.46 -3.36 -11.48
CA LEU A 107 -1.83 -2.86 -11.55
C LEU A 107 -1.75 -1.38 -11.89
N SER A 108 -2.50 -0.95 -12.91
CA SER A 108 -2.49 0.43 -13.40
C SER A 108 -3.86 1.09 -13.26
N SER A 109 -3.85 2.41 -13.15
CA SER A 109 -5.05 3.22 -13.25
C SER A 109 -5.69 3.10 -14.64
N PRO A 110 -6.99 3.44 -14.77
CA PRO A 110 -7.63 3.54 -16.07
C PRO A 110 -6.85 4.45 -17.02
N GLU A 111 -6.85 4.09 -18.30
CA GLU A 111 -6.17 4.85 -19.34
C GLU A 111 -6.60 6.33 -19.33
N GLY A 112 -5.64 7.22 -19.50
CA GLY A 112 -5.86 8.65 -19.54
C GLY A 112 -6.16 9.32 -18.21
N MET A 113 -6.22 8.59 -17.09
CA MET A 113 -6.38 9.20 -15.77
C MET A 113 -5.19 10.10 -15.43
N ALA A 114 -5.45 11.29 -14.91
CA ALA A 114 -4.37 12.17 -14.43
C ALA A 114 -3.72 11.59 -13.17
N ALA A 115 -2.39 11.70 -13.04
CA ALA A 115 -1.65 11.10 -11.92
C ALA A 115 -2.03 11.71 -10.55
N ASN A 116 -2.47 12.97 -10.54
CA ASN A 116 -2.91 13.68 -9.32
C ASN A 116 -4.40 13.50 -8.99
N THR A 117 -5.15 12.70 -9.75
CA THR A 117 -6.56 12.41 -9.45
C THR A 117 -6.69 11.84 -8.04
N PRO A 118 -7.63 12.29 -7.19
CA PRO A 118 -7.90 11.66 -5.90
C PRO A 118 -8.14 10.16 -6.03
N ALA A 119 -7.78 9.40 -4.98
CA ALA A 119 -8.09 7.97 -4.96
C ALA A 119 -9.61 7.76 -5.01
N GLU A 120 -10.03 6.79 -5.80
CA GLU A 120 -11.43 6.42 -5.89
C GLU A 120 -11.93 5.80 -4.58
N SER A 121 -13.12 6.17 -4.14
CA SER A 121 -13.78 5.53 -3.02
C SER A 121 -14.24 4.13 -3.40
N VAL A 122 -14.12 3.20 -2.45
CA VAL A 122 -14.68 1.84 -2.58
C VAL A 122 -15.93 1.77 -1.72
N GLU A 123 -16.97 1.13 -2.24
CA GLU A 123 -18.21 0.95 -1.50
C GLU A 123 -18.00 0.01 -0.29
N VAL A 124 -18.66 0.34 0.82
CA VAL A 124 -18.72 -0.56 1.97
C VAL A 124 -19.71 -1.68 1.64
N ALA A 125 -19.25 -2.91 1.82
CA ALA A 125 -20.07 -4.10 1.59
C ALA A 125 -20.31 -4.84 2.92
N PRO A 126 -21.40 -5.61 3.01
CA PRO A 126 -21.55 -6.60 4.08
C PRO A 126 -20.35 -7.52 4.13
N LEU A 127 -19.97 -7.94 5.34
CA LEU A 127 -18.87 -8.87 5.51
C LEU A 127 -19.22 -10.21 4.84
N GLY A 128 -18.44 -10.58 3.82
CA GLY A 128 -18.54 -11.86 3.13
C GLY A 128 -17.77 -12.97 3.83
N ALA A 129 -17.58 -14.10 3.17
CA ALA A 129 -16.81 -15.24 3.69
C ALA A 129 -15.29 -14.98 3.75
N ILE A 130 -14.79 -13.99 3.01
CA ILE A 130 -13.37 -13.69 2.87
C ILE A 130 -13.12 -12.23 3.21
N VAL A 131 -12.01 -11.99 3.93
CA VAL A 131 -11.37 -10.68 4.05
C VAL A 131 -10.02 -10.74 3.33
N ALA A 132 -9.69 -9.69 2.59
CA ALA A 132 -8.40 -9.58 1.93
C ALA A 132 -7.68 -8.29 2.30
N GLU A 133 -6.39 -8.39 2.60
CA GLU A 133 -5.50 -7.26 2.88
C GLU A 133 -4.74 -6.90 1.60
N ALA A 134 -5.08 -5.77 1.01
CA ALA A 134 -4.39 -5.30 -0.18
C ALA A 134 -2.95 -4.89 0.13
N ASP A 135 -2.04 -5.18 -0.82
CA ASP A 135 -0.65 -4.76 -0.74
C ASP A 135 -0.52 -3.25 -0.50
N PRO A 136 0.43 -2.80 0.33
CA PRO A 136 0.62 -1.39 0.60
C PRO A 136 0.85 -0.52 -0.65
N ALA A 137 1.45 -1.05 -1.73
CA ALA A 137 1.63 -0.31 -2.98
C ALA A 137 0.28 -0.07 -3.68
N VAL A 138 -0.65 -1.03 -3.66
CA VAL A 138 -2.02 -0.85 -4.17
C VAL A 138 -2.75 0.25 -3.41
N ILE A 139 -2.62 0.23 -2.07
CA ILE A 139 -3.28 1.24 -1.23
C ILE A 139 -2.67 2.63 -1.47
N ARG A 140 -1.35 2.74 -1.51
CA ARG A 140 -0.64 4.01 -1.63
C ARG A 140 -0.70 4.62 -3.03
N SER A 141 -0.80 3.81 -4.06
CA SER A 141 -1.08 4.28 -5.42
C SER A 141 -2.53 4.75 -5.61
N GLY A 142 -3.42 4.50 -4.64
CA GLY A 142 -4.85 4.82 -4.75
C GLY A 142 -5.61 3.93 -5.72
N LEU A 143 -5.09 2.72 -5.97
CA LEU A 143 -5.69 1.77 -6.92
C LEU A 143 -6.58 0.71 -6.25
N LEU A 144 -6.89 0.88 -4.95
CA LEU A 144 -7.78 -0.04 -4.24
C LEU A 144 -9.16 -0.15 -4.93
N GLY A 145 -9.70 0.96 -5.45
CA GLY A 145 -10.98 0.96 -6.20
C GLY A 145 -10.89 0.18 -7.51
N VAL A 146 -9.77 0.28 -8.22
CA VAL A 146 -9.52 -0.52 -9.43
C VAL A 146 -9.49 -2.01 -9.08
N LEU A 147 -8.73 -2.38 -8.05
CA LEU A 147 -8.62 -3.76 -7.59
C LEU A 147 -9.99 -4.31 -7.12
N ALA A 148 -10.71 -3.54 -6.32
CA ALA A 148 -12.04 -3.93 -5.82
C ALA A 148 -13.02 -4.24 -6.95
N ARG A 149 -13.07 -3.40 -7.98
CA ARG A 149 -13.90 -3.67 -9.18
C ARG A 149 -13.47 -4.92 -9.93
N GLN A 150 -12.15 -5.14 -10.09
CA GLN A 150 -11.65 -6.32 -10.81
C GLN A 150 -12.01 -7.64 -10.13
N CYS A 151 -12.05 -7.65 -8.79
CA CYS A 151 -12.37 -8.87 -8.02
C CYS A 151 -13.81 -8.89 -7.47
N GLY A 152 -14.64 -7.90 -7.79
CA GLY A 152 -16.03 -7.85 -7.30
C GLY A 152 -16.15 -7.65 -5.79
N ALA A 153 -15.17 -6.96 -5.16
CA ALA A 153 -15.11 -6.75 -3.73
C ALA A 153 -15.63 -5.37 -3.30
N GLY A 154 -16.11 -5.28 -2.05
CA GLY A 154 -16.26 -4.03 -1.33
C GLY A 154 -15.22 -3.93 -0.19
N ILE A 155 -15.30 -2.86 0.63
CA ILE A 155 -14.51 -2.72 1.85
C ILE A 155 -15.35 -3.01 3.09
N VAL A 156 -14.70 -3.51 4.14
CA VAL A 156 -15.38 -3.88 5.40
C VAL A 156 -15.94 -2.68 6.15
N SER A 157 -15.36 -1.50 5.99
CA SER A 157 -15.79 -0.26 6.65
C SER A 157 -15.14 0.95 5.98
N GLU A 158 -15.72 2.14 6.10
CA GLU A 158 -15.14 3.37 5.59
C GLU A 158 -13.69 3.57 6.06
N LYS A 159 -12.81 3.97 5.15
CA LYS A 159 -11.39 4.24 5.40
C LYS A 159 -10.59 3.04 5.91
N ILE A 160 -11.15 1.83 5.87
CA ILE A 160 -10.48 0.59 6.23
C ILE A 160 -10.21 -0.19 4.94
N ALA A 161 -8.94 -0.22 4.51
CA ALA A 161 -8.53 -0.87 3.28
C ALA A 161 -8.39 -2.41 3.44
N TYR A 162 -9.43 -3.04 4.00
CA TYR A 162 -9.66 -4.48 3.90
C TYR A 162 -10.80 -4.71 2.91
N LEU A 163 -10.52 -5.49 1.88
CA LEU A 163 -11.54 -5.94 0.93
C LEU A 163 -12.34 -7.09 1.54
N THR A 164 -13.59 -7.25 1.11
CA THR A 164 -14.44 -8.38 1.51
C THR A 164 -15.33 -8.83 0.37
N GLY A 165 -15.67 -10.10 0.38
CA GLY A 165 -16.58 -10.76 -0.57
C GLY A 165 -16.73 -12.24 -0.22
N ASP A 166 -17.69 -12.91 -0.85
CA ASP A 166 -17.91 -14.34 -0.63
C ASP A 166 -16.94 -15.21 -1.45
N ASP A 167 -16.52 -14.72 -2.60
CA ASP A 167 -15.60 -15.43 -3.51
C ASP A 167 -14.57 -14.45 -4.08
N LEU A 168 -13.52 -14.19 -3.31
CA LEU A 168 -12.38 -13.42 -3.79
C LEU A 168 -11.34 -14.36 -4.41
N PRO A 169 -11.02 -14.25 -5.71
CA PRO A 169 -10.04 -15.13 -6.35
C PRO A 169 -8.64 -14.90 -5.76
N PRO A 170 -7.72 -15.87 -5.84
CA PRO A 170 -6.31 -15.63 -5.54
C PRO A 170 -5.76 -14.50 -6.41
N SER A 171 -4.95 -13.62 -5.82
CA SER A 171 -4.37 -12.47 -6.51
C SER A 171 -3.02 -12.13 -5.89
N PRO A 172 -2.03 -11.67 -6.66
CA PRO A 172 -0.77 -11.16 -6.12
C PRO A 172 -0.93 -9.82 -5.40
N PHE A 173 -2.07 -9.14 -5.58
CA PHE A 173 -2.31 -7.79 -5.06
C PHE A 173 -2.90 -7.75 -3.66
N TYR A 174 -3.21 -8.91 -3.06
CA TYR A 174 -3.70 -8.99 -1.68
C TYR A 174 -3.46 -10.38 -1.06
N ASP A 175 -3.32 -10.41 0.26
CA ASP A 175 -3.45 -11.62 1.07
C ASP A 175 -4.91 -11.85 1.40
N ARG A 176 -5.39 -13.08 1.23
CA ARG A 176 -6.78 -13.45 1.54
C ARG A 176 -6.87 -14.33 2.77
N PHE A 177 -7.91 -14.10 3.57
CA PHE A 177 -8.21 -14.81 4.81
C PHE A 177 -9.66 -15.27 4.79
N GLU A 178 -9.88 -16.55 4.94
CA GLU A 178 -11.21 -17.10 5.19
C GLU A 178 -11.66 -16.75 6.60
N ILE A 179 -12.90 -16.26 6.74
CA ILE A 179 -13.45 -15.88 8.03
C ILE A 179 -14.03 -17.13 8.70
N LEU A 180 -13.37 -17.54 9.77
CA LEU A 180 -13.81 -18.68 10.58
C LEU A 180 -14.80 -18.27 11.67
N GLU A 181 -14.67 -17.04 12.19
CA GLU A 181 -15.54 -16.49 13.24
C GLU A 181 -15.39 -14.98 13.34
N VAL A 182 -16.50 -14.32 13.64
CA VAL A 182 -16.53 -12.90 14.01
C VAL A 182 -16.85 -12.79 15.49
N THR A 183 -16.01 -12.07 16.25
CA THR A 183 -16.20 -11.86 17.68
C THR A 183 -15.81 -10.43 18.10
N ASN A 184 -16.14 -10.05 19.34
CA ASN A 184 -15.71 -8.75 19.86
C ASN A 184 -14.22 -8.74 20.22
N LEU A 185 -13.62 -7.54 20.35
CA LEU A 185 -12.19 -7.35 20.64
C LEU A 185 -11.79 -7.65 22.10
N ARG A 186 -12.58 -8.41 22.85
CA ARG A 186 -12.21 -8.81 24.21
C ARG A 186 -11.27 -10.02 24.16
N ALA A 187 -10.13 -9.92 24.81
CA ALA A 187 -9.11 -11.00 24.81
C ALA A 187 -9.70 -12.38 25.21
N LYS A 188 -10.65 -12.40 26.16
CA LYS A 188 -11.32 -13.65 26.58
C LYS A 188 -12.14 -14.31 25.43
N ALA A 189 -12.85 -13.50 24.65
CA ALA A 189 -13.66 -14.01 23.54
C ALA A 189 -12.75 -14.51 22.41
N ILE A 190 -11.73 -13.74 22.05
CA ILE A 190 -10.73 -14.14 21.05
C ILE A 190 -10.00 -15.42 21.50
N ALA A 191 -9.57 -15.52 22.75
CA ALA A 191 -8.90 -16.69 23.27
C ALA A 191 -9.80 -17.95 23.22
N ALA A 192 -11.12 -17.80 23.48
CA ALA A 192 -12.07 -18.91 23.36
C ALA A 192 -12.21 -19.38 21.92
N ALA A 193 -12.34 -18.47 20.95
CA ALA A 193 -12.42 -18.76 19.52
C ALA A 193 -11.16 -19.45 18.99
N LEU A 194 -9.99 -18.99 19.41
CA LEU A 194 -8.70 -19.60 19.03
C LEU A 194 -8.53 -21.00 19.63
N LYS A 195 -8.90 -21.16 20.91
CA LYS A 195 -8.80 -22.47 21.61
C LYS A 195 -9.73 -23.52 21.00
N SER A 196 -10.93 -23.15 20.57
CA SER A 196 -11.87 -24.09 19.94
C SER A 196 -11.37 -24.61 18.58
N ARG A 197 -10.34 -23.99 18.01
CA ARG A 197 -9.71 -24.32 16.72
C ARG A 197 -8.29 -24.85 16.87
N ASP A 198 -7.89 -25.25 18.06
CA ASP A 198 -6.56 -25.78 18.36
C ASP A 198 -5.42 -24.85 17.95
N ALA A 199 -5.60 -23.52 18.11
CA ALA A 199 -4.59 -22.55 17.74
C ALA A 199 -3.35 -22.63 18.65
N GLY A 200 -2.19 -22.93 18.05
CA GLY A 200 -0.87 -22.93 18.72
C GLY A 200 -0.14 -21.61 18.54
N SER A 201 -0.38 -20.91 17.44
CA SER A 201 0.19 -19.61 17.14
C SER A 201 -0.85 -18.66 16.53
N VAL A 202 -0.63 -17.35 16.70
CA VAL A 202 -1.51 -16.33 16.15
C VAL A 202 -0.73 -15.19 15.56
N GLU A 203 -1.07 -14.81 14.34
CA GLU A 203 -0.74 -13.50 13.78
C GLU A 203 -1.85 -12.50 14.12
N ILE A 204 -1.49 -11.28 14.49
CA ILE A 204 -2.48 -10.23 14.80
C ILE A 204 -2.27 -9.07 13.85
N LYS A 205 -3.21 -8.90 12.93
CA LYS A 205 -3.30 -7.78 12.01
C LYS A 205 -4.28 -6.74 12.58
N LYS A 206 -3.92 -5.46 12.50
CA LYS A 206 -4.70 -4.37 13.06
C LYS A 206 -4.89 -3.25 12.04
N ARG A 207 -6.15 -2.85 11.82
CA ARG A 207 -6.46 -1.66 11.01
C ARG A 207 -7.75 -1.00 11.52
N GLY A 208 -7.65 0.23 11.99
CA GLY A 208 -8.80 0.99 12.50
C GLY A 208 -9.35 0.55 13.87
N ALA A 209 -8.74 -0.41 14.54
CA ALA A 209 -9.06 -0.82 15.91
C ALA A 209 -8.09 -0.21 16.91
N ASP A 210 -8.56 0.16 18.09
CA ASP A 210 -7.72 0.68 19.17
C ASP A 210 -7.26 -0.45 20.10
N ILE A 211 -6.27 -1.21 19.62
CA ILE A 211 -5.61 -2.28 20.39
C ILE A 211 -4.10 -2.21 20.19
N ASN A 212 -3.36 -2.73 21.16
CA ASN A 212 -1.94 -3.06 20.98
C ASN A 212 -1.82 -4.55 20.67
N PRO A 213 -1.31 -4.96 19.47
CA PRO A 213 -1.19 -6.36 19.09
C PRO A 213 -0.32 -7.20 20.04
N ASP A 214 0.76 -6.62 20.59
CA ASP A 214 1.65 -7.34 21.50
C ASP A 214 1.01 -7.58 22.87
N ASP A 215 0.24 -6.61 23.37
CA ASP A 215 -0.49 -6.77 24.63
C ASP A 215 -1.64 -7.78 24.45
N LEU A 216 -2.34 -7.73 23.31
CA LEU A 216 -3.33 -8.74 23.00
C LEU A 216 -2.70 -10.13 22.92
N ARG A 217 -1.58 -10.30 22.21
CA ARG A 217 -0.87 -11.59 22.10
C ARG A 217 -0.50 -12.15 23.47
N LYS A 218 0.02 -11.31 24.39
CA LYS A 218 0.32 -11.72 25.76
C LYS A 218 -0.94 -12.14 26.53
N ALA A 219 -2.04 -11.42 26.36
CA ALA A 219 -3.31 -11.70 27.04
C ALA A 219 -3.97 -13.00 26.56
N LEU A 220 -3.79 -13.40 25.31
CA LEU A 220 -4.33 -14.63 24.73
C LEU A 220 -3.76 -15.91 25.36
N LYS A 221 -2.52 -15.88 25.86
CA LYS A 221 -1.86 -16.98 26.57
C LYS A 221 -1.99 -18.33 25.86
N LEU A 222 -1.82 -18.35 24.54
CA LEU A 222 -1.87 -19.57 23.76
C LEU A 222 -0.79 -20.54 24.22
N ARG A 223 -1.16 -21.80 24.44
CA ARG A 223 -0.27 -22.89 24.86
C ARG A 223 -0.68 -24.17 24.16
N GLY A 224 0.27 -24.76 23.46
CA GLY A 224 -0.02 -25.95 22.66
C GLY A 224 -0.92 -25.61 21.46
N GLY A 225 -1.35 -26.63 20.75
CA GLY A 225 -2.12 -26.48 19.53
C GLY A 225 -1.24 -26.52 18.29
N SER A 226 -1.84 -26.96 17.18
CA SER A 226 -1.14 -27.20 15.92
C SER A 226 -1.50 -26.16 14.85
N ALA A 227 -2.65 -25.48 14.99
CA ALA A 227 -3.11 -24.52 13.99
C ALA A 227 -2.43 -23.17 14.15
N GLN A 228 -2.08 -22.58 13.01
CA GLN A 228 -1.70 -21.16 12.90
C GLN A 228 -2.91 -20.37 12.38
N LEU A 229 -3.34 -19.39 13.13
CA LEU A 229 -4.51 -18.57 12.79
C LEU A 229 -4.15 -17.08 12.75
N THR A 230 -4.93 -16.31 12.00
CA THR A 230 -4.80 -14.83 11.96
C THR A 230 -6.00 -14.18 12.64
N VAL A 231 -5.74 -13.23 13.52
CA VAL A 231 -6.75 -12.35 14.11
C VAL A 231 -6.70 -11.01 13.41
N ILE A 232 -7.76 -10.67 12.69
CA ILE A 232 -7.91 -9.36 12.05
C ILE A 232 -8.74 -8.46 12.96
N ALA A 233 -8.07 -7.53 13.64
CA ALA A 233 -8.71 -6.57 14.52
C ALA A 233 -9.06 -5.30 13.73
N THR A 234 -10.35 -5.12 13.45
CA THR A 234 -10.84 -4.03 12.61
C THR A 234 -12.23 -3.55 13.05
N ARG A 235 -12.74 -2.52 12.42
CA ARG A 235 -14.14 -2.08 12.51
C ARG A 235 -14.92 -2.70 11.35
N LEU A 236 -16.15 -3.07 11.64
CA LEU A 236 -17.17 -3.48 10.68
C LEU A 236 -18.24 -2.42 10.62
#